data_08b0e49d62b146e9efcf25045a8f815f
#
_entry.id   08b0e49d62b146e9efcf25045a8f815f
#
_cell.length_a   1.000
_cell.length_b   1.000
_cell.length_c   1.000
_cell.angle_alpha   90.00
_cell.angle_beta   90.00
_cell.angle_gamma   90.00
#
_symmetry.space_group_name_H-M   'P 1'
#
loop_
_entity.id
_entity.type
_entity.pdbx_description
1 polymer ?
#
loop_
_entity_poly.entity_id
_entity_poly.type
_entity_poly.pdbx_seq_one_letter_code
_entity_poly.pdbx_strand_id
1 'polypeptide(L)'
;FDVPVGMDTYPELLKYLDILCPFGFARMPATDISGKEAADLLQKVCDEANAHLWFDLEAFLFNPDNSLYPRPIEQIIHDLNLFDNFEKILCYQFPGVFNDPEMSIRVGEARTINLFNGYMRYLKELKYRNKTRK
;
A
#
# COMPACT_ATOMS: atom_id res chain seq x y z
N PHE A 1 13.79 0.22 -5.14
CA PHE A 1 13.58 1.41 -5.98
C PHE A 1 13.87 2.64 -5.13
N ASP A 2 14.91 3.34 -5.46
CA ASP A 2 15.24 4.60 -4.78
C ASP A 2 14.49 5.73 -5.49
N VAL A 3 13.44 6.26 -4.88
CA VAL A 3 12.60 7.30 -5.47
C VAL A 3 13.42 8.54 -5.86
N PRO A 4 14.35 9.06 -5.04
CA PRO A 4 15.20 10.17 -5.45
C PRO A 4 16.05 9.88 -6.68
N VAL A 5 16.60 8.67 -6.81
CA VAL A 5 17.41 8.27 -7.98
C VAL A 5 16.55 8.11 -9.23
N GLY A 6 15.29 7.73 -9.09
CA GLY A 6 14.35 7.56 -10.20
C GLY A 6 13.72 8.86 -10.70
N MET A 7 13.79 9.97 -9.96
CA MET A 7 13.06 11.21 -10.27
C MET A 7 13.38 11.79 -11.65
N ASP A 8 14.61 11.64 -12.12
CA ASP A 8 15.02 12.12 -13.46
C ASP A 8 14.42 11.27 -14.59
N THR A 9 14.06 10.02 -14.31
CA THR A 9 13.56 9.08 -15.32
C THR A 9 12.03 9.03 -15.39
N TYR A 10 11.33 9.35 -14.30
CA TYR A 10 9.87 9.30 -14.27
C TYR A 10 9.19 10.20 -15.33
N PRO A 11 9.62 11.46 -15.57
CA PRO A 11 9.02 12.29 -16.59
C PRO A 11 9.10 11.67 -17.99
N GLU A 12 10.18 10.96 -18.30
CA GLU A 12 10.33 10.28 -19.58
C GLU A 12 9.44 9.03 -19.67
N LEU A 13 9.34 8.26 -18.59
CA LEU A 13 8.48 7.07 -18.54
C LEU A 13 6.99 7.43 -18.63
N LEU A 14 6.57 8.49 -17.95
CA LEU A 14 5.19 8.93 -17.90
C LEU A 14 4.66 9.52 -19.23
N LYS A 15 5.53 9.74 -20.21
CA LYS A 15 5.08 10.00 -21.60
C LYS A 15 4.39 8.79 -22.25
N TYR A 16 4.60 7.61 -21.70
CA TYR A 16 4.12 6.34 -22.24
C TYR A 16 3.22 5.57 -21.29
N LEU A 17 2.98 6.09 -20.08
CA LEU A 17 2.23 5.45 -19.01
C LEU A 17 1.14 6.38 -18.49
N ASP A 18 -0.07 5.87 -18.38
CA ASP A 18 -1.19 6.61 -17.80
C ASP A 18 -1.21 6.53 -16.27
N ILE A 19 -0.57 5.51 -15.69
CA ILE A 19 -0.61 5.21 -14.26
C ILE A 19 0.79 4.89 -13.75
N LEU A 20 1.19 5.55 -12.67
CA LEU A 20 2.32 5.16 -11.84
C LEU A 20 1.81 4.47 -10.57
N CYS A 21 2.22 3.23 -10.35
CA CYS A 21 1.79 2.45 -9.18
C CYS A 21 3.01 1.90 -8.43
N PRO A 22 3.65 2.72 -7.59
CA PRO A 22 4.79 2.29 -6.79
C PRO A 22 4.37 1.40 -5.62
N PHE A 23 5.31 0.64 -5.08
CA PHE A 23 5.13 -0.23 -3.93
C PHE A 23 6.24 -0.04 -2.88
N GLY A 24 6.02 -0.54 -1.69
CA GLY A 24 7.05 -0.59 -0.65
C GLY A 24 7.36 0.71 0.10
N PHE A 25 6.63 1.81 -0.15
CA PHE A 25 6.87 3.10 0.51
C PHE A 25 6.90 3.06 2.02
N ALA A 26 6.00 2.31 2.61
CA ALA A 26 5.90 2.20 4.06
C ALA A 26 7.14 1.53 4.70
N ARG A 27 7.98 0.92 3.87
CA ARG A 27 9.10 0.08 4.31
C ARG A 27 10.43 0.44 3.67
N MET A 28 10.52 1.59 3.00
CA MET A 28 11.81 2.02 2.45
C MET A 28 12.81 2.24 3.58
N PRO A 29 13.68 1.27 3.87
CA PRO A 29 14.79 1.51 4.76
C PRO A 29 15.82 2.30 3.98
N ALA A 30 16.42 3.26 4.62
CA ALA A 30 17.64 3.90 4.14
C ALA A 30 17.52 4.80 2.89
N THR A 31 16.41 5.46 2.69
CA THR A 31 16.38 6.68 1.90
C THR A 31 16.46 7.89 2.84
N ASP A 32 17.09 8.95 2.39
CA ASP A 32 17.22 10.20 3.16
C ASP A 32 15.87 10.93 3.31
N ILE A 33 14.79 10.39 2.74
CA ILE A 33 13.45 10.94 2.78
C ILE A 33 12.44 9.94 3.34
N SER A 34 11.39 10.44 3.97
CA SER A 34 10.28 9.62 4.46
C SER A 34 9.41 9.10 3.30
N GLY A 35 8.64 8.03 3.57
CA GLY A 35 7.68 7.52 2.58
C GLY A 35 6.65 8.57 2.14
N LYS A 36 6.22 9.46 3.03
CA LYS A 36 5.30 10.56 2.69
C LYS A 36 5.95 11.57 1.77
N GLU A 37 7.17 11.97 2.02
CA GLU A 37 7.93 12.88 1.14
C GLU A 37 8.13 12.27 -0.25
N ALA A 38 8.44 10.97 -0.31
CA ALA A 38 8.53 10.25 -1.58
C ALA A 38 7.19 10.26 -2.34
N ALA A 39 6.07 10.02 -1.65
CA ALA A 39 4.74 10.08 -2.24
C ALA A 39 4.40 11.49 -2.78
N ASP A 40 4.75 12.54 -2.05
CA ASP A 40 4.53 13.93 -2.46
C ASP A 40 5.36 14.29 -3.71
N LEU A 41 6.60 13.81 -3.79
CA LEU A 41 7.44 13.97 -4.99
C LEU A 41 6.83 13.26 -6.20
N LEU A 42 6.38 12.03 -6.04
CA LEU A 42 5.75 11.27 -7.13
C LEU A 42 4.42 11.88 -7.56
N GLN A 43 3.64 12.43 -6.63
CA GLN A 43 2.41 13.16 -6.96
C GLN A 43 2.72 14.32 -7.90
N LYS A 44 3.72 15.13 -7.55
CA LYS A 44 4.13 16.25 -8.39
C LYS A 44 4.52 15.84 -9.82
N VAL A 45 5.30 14.75 -9.95
CA VAL A 45 5.69 14.24 -11.27
C VAL A 45 4.51 13.72 -12.06
N CYS A 46 3.56 13.03 -11.39
CA CYS A 46 2.33 12.57 -12.04
C CYS A 46 1.44 13.73 -12.48
N ASP A 47 1.29 14.77 -11.65
CA ASP A 47 0.51 15.97 -11.98
C ASP A 47 1.09 16.69 -13.21
N GLU A 48 2.42 16.84 -13.27
CA GLU A 48 3.12 17.45 -14.42
C GLU A 48 2.95 16.63 -15.70
N ALA A 49 2.85 15.32 -15.61
CA ALA A 49 2.66 14.41 -16.73
C ALA A 49 1.19 14.15 -17.08
N ASN A 50 0.24 14.65 -16.29
CA ASN A 50 -1.18 14.31 -16.35
C ASN A 50 -1.43 12.80 -16.25
N ALA A 51 -0.68 12.14 -15.39
CA ALA A 51 -0.77 10.70 -15.09
C ALA A 51 -1.42 10.46 -13.72
N HIS A 52 -1.98 9.27 -13.54
CA HIS A 52 -2.57 8.86 -12.28
C HIS A 52 -1.52 8.29 -11.32
N LEU A 53 -1.63 8.60 -10.03
CA LEU A 53 -0.81 8.01 -8.98
C LEU A 53 -1.63 7.00 -8.18
N TRP A 54 -1.27 5.71 -8.27
CA TRP A 54 -1.83 4.64 -7.46
C TRP A 54 -0.78 4.09 -6.51
N PHE A 55 -1.20 3.36 -5.50
CA PHE A 55 -0.30 2.73 -4.54
C PHE A 55 -0.56 1.24 -4.44
N ASP A 56 0.49 0.43 -4.52
CA ASP A 56 0.44 -0.99 -4.22
C ASP A 56 0.91 -1.22 -2.77
N LEU A 57 -0.06 -1.35 -1.87
CA LEU A 57 0.16 -1.55 -0.45
C LEU A 57 0.44 -3.02 -0.18
N GLU A 58 1.65 -3.34 0.26
CA GLU A 58 2.00 -4.70 0.65
C GLU A 58 1.44 -5.03 2.05
N ALA A 59 0.63 -6.09 2.10
CA ALA A 59 0.01 -6.56 3.34
C ALA A 59 0.89 -7.55 4.13
N PHE A 60 2.15 -7.70 3.78
CA PHE A 60 3.09 -8.62 4.38
C PHE A 60 4.42 -7.96 4.77
N LEU A 61 5.16 -8.66 5.59
CA LEU A 61 6.55 -8.35 5.94
C LEU A 61 7.39 -9.62 5.73
N PHE A 62 8.71 -9.44 5.69
CA PHE A 62 9.66 -10.54 5.62
C PHE A 62 10.23 -10.86 7.01
N ASN A 63 10.31 -12.14 7.33
CA ASN A 63 11.16 -12.63 8.40
C ASN A 63 12.64 -12.63 7.96
N PRO A 64 13.60 -12.78 8.90
CA PRO A 64 15.02 -12.85 8.56
C PRO A 64 15.40 -13.98 7.59
N ASP A 65 14.59 -15.03 7.51
CA ASP A 65 14.76 -16.16 6.58
C ASP A 65 14.07 -15.93 5.22
N ASN A 66 13.62 -14.71 4.94
CA ASN A 66 12.84 -14.30 3.78
C ASN A 66 11.45 -14.96 3.65
N SER A 67 10.96 -15.65 4.67
CA SER A 67 9.56 -16.07 4.68
C SER A 67 8.64 -14.87 4.90
N LEU A 68 7.44 -14.91 4.31
CA LEU A 68 6.45 -13.85 4.44
C LEU A 68 5.58 -14.05 5.70
N TYR A 69 5.16 -12.94 6.28
CA TYR A 69 4.10 -12.96 7.29
C TYR A 69 3.18 -11.74 7.17
N PRO A 70 1.88 -11.87 7.52
CA PRO A 70 0.93 -10.77 7.43
C PRO A 70 1.29 -9.61 8.35
N ARG A 71 1.15 -8.39 7.85
CA ARG A 71 1.29 -7.17 8.65
C ARG A 71 0.14 -7.05 9.66
N PRO A 72 0.36 -6.47 10.84
CA PRO A 72 -0.74 -6.05 11.72
C PRO A 72 -1.67 -5.07 11.00
N ILE A 73 -2.98 -5.22 11.22
CA ILE A 73 -3.99 -4.36 10.56
C ILE A 73 -3.80 -2.87 10.91
N GLU A 74 -3.32 -2.57 12.10
CA GLU A 74 -3.04 -1.22 12.57
C GLU A 74 -2.00 -0.50 11.70
N GLN A 75 -0.99 -1.22 11.24
CA GLN A 75 0.02 -0.68 10.33
C GLN A 75 -0.57 -0.39 8.95
N ILE A 76 -1.45 -1.27 8.46
CA ILE A 76 -2.14 -1.07 7.18
C ILE A 76 -3.06 0.16 7.26
N ILE A 77 -3.85 0.27 8.33
CA ILE A 77 -4.73 1.44 8.55
C ILE A 77 -3.90 2.74 8.69
N HIS A 78 -2.75 2.66 9.36
CA HIS A 78 -1.84 3.81 9.46
C HIS A 78 -1.41 4.28 8.06
N ASP A 79 -0.94 3.37 7.21
CA ASP A 79 -0.50 3.71 5.85
C ASP A 79 -1.65 4.24 4.99
N LEU A 80 -2.84 3.64 5.07
CA LEU A 80 -4.04 4.11 4.38
C LEU A 80 -4.42 5.55 4.77
N ASN A 81 -4.11 5.97 5.99
CA ASN A 81 -4.37 7.34 6.45
C ASN A 81 -3.21 8.30 6.15
N LEU A 82 -1.99 7.78 6.07
CA LEU A 82 -0.78 8.58 5.82
C LEU A 82 -0.64 8.96 4.34
N PHE A 83 -0.94 8.03 3.46
CA PHE A 83 -0.78 8.18 2.02
C PHE A 83 -2.08 8.63 1.36
N ASP A 84 -2.47 9.87 1.58
CA ASP A 84 -3.68 10.50 1.03
C ASP A 84 -3.51 11.04 -0.41
N ASN A 85 -2.30 11.00 -0.95
CA ASN A 85 -1.98 11.39 -2.32
C ASN A 85 -2.57 10.46 -3.38
N PHE A 86 -2.74 9.18 -3.06
CA PHE A 86 -3.04 8.16 -4.04
C PHE A 86 -4.53 8.11 -4.38
N GLU A 87 -4.86 8.19 -5.66
CA GLU A 87 -6.24 8.06 -6.14
C GLU A 87 -6.83 6.67 -5.86
N LYS A 88 -5.99 5.64 -5.94
CA LYS A 88 -6.36 4.26 -5.63
C LYS A 88 -5.25 3.57 -4.88
N ILE A 89 -5.65 2.73 -3.95
CA ILE A 89 -4.76 1.83 -3.23
C ILE A 89 -5.15 0.40 -3.60
N LEU A 90 -4.22 -0.31 -4.23
CA LEU A 90 -4.28 -1.74 -4.43
C LEU A 90 -3.67 -2.42 -3.23
N CYS A 91 -3.96 -3.68 -3.00
CA CYS A 91 -3.36 -4.43 -1.89
C CYS A 91 -2.71 -5.71 -2.40
N TYR A 92 -1.40 -5.76 -2.34
CA TYR A 92 -0.62 -6.95 -2.61
C TYR A 92 -0.20 -7.62 -1.29
N GLN A 93 -0.51 -8.82 -1.04
CA GLN A 93 -1.27 -9.73 -1.90
C GLN A 93 -2.46 -10.25 -1.12
N PHE A 94 -3.64 -10.29 -1.73
CA PHE A 94 -4.83 -10.81 -1.08
C PHE A 94 -4.74 -12.33 -0.84
N PRO A 95 -4.42 -13.18 -1.85
CA PRO A 95 -4.26 -14.61 -1.62
C PRO A 95 -3.12 -14.92 -0.65
N GLY A 96 -3.41 -15.71 0.37
CA GLY A 96 -2.45 -16.15 1.38
C GLY A 96 -2.27 -15.20 2.56
N VAL A 97 -2.48 -13.91 2.38
CA VAL A 97 -2.25 -12.89 3.43
C VAL A 97 -3.54 -12.30 3.99
N PHE A 98 -4.51 -12.02 3.12
CA PHE A 98 -5.82 -11.44 3.46
C PHE A 98 -6.97 -12.44 3.31
N ASN A 99 -6.69 -13.70 3.12
CA ASN A 99 -7.69 -14.71 2.88
C ASN A 99 -8.70 -14.83 4.01
N ASP A 100 -9.93 -15.14 3.61
CA ASP A 100 -10.92 -15.68 4.53
C ASP A 100 -10.32 -16.86 5.32
N PRO A 101 -10.53 -16.94 6.65
CA PRO A 101 -10.04 -18.03 7.49
C PRO A 101 -10.44 -19.44 7.02
N GLU A 102 -11.53 -19.55 6.27
CA GLU A 102 -11.99 -20.84 5.72
C GLU A 102 -11.22 -21.28 4.46
N MET A 103 -10.42 -20.42 3.85
CA MET A 103 -9.61 -20.79 2.71
C MET A 103 -8.39 -21.63 3.11
N SER A 104 -8.01 -22.55 2.24
CA SER A 104 -6.91 -23.49 2.50
C SER A 104 -5.51 -22.87 2.41
N ILE A 105 -5.34 -21.81 1.59
CA ILE A 105 -4.05 -21.15 1.39
C ILE A 105 -3.92 -19.96 2.32
N ARG A 106 -3.02 -20.06 3.30
CA ARG A 106 -2.77 -19.00 4.28
C ARG A 106 -1.28 -18.92 4.58
N VAL A 107 -0.79 -17.70 4.69
CA VAL A 107 0.58 -17.41 5.13
C VAL A 107 0.54 -16.94 6.59
N GLY A 108 1.25 -17.64 7.48
CA GLY A 108 1.31 -17.26 8.90
C GLY A 108 0.03 -17.51 9.70
N GLU A 109 -0.83 -18.42 9.26
CA GLU A 109 -2.01 -18.95 9.95
C GLU A 109 -2.79 -17.96 10.85
N ALA A 110 -2.52 -17.97 12.18
CA ALA A 110 -3.22 -17.10 13.12
C ALA A 110 -3.08 -15.61 12.80
N ARG A 111 -1.94 -15.19 12.27
CA ARG A 111 -1.73 -13.78 11.86
C ARG A 111 -2.59 -13.42 10.66
N THR A 112 -2.76 -14.33 9.70
CA THR A 112 -3.65 -14.17 8.55
C THR A 112 -5.11 -14.02 9.00
N ILE A 113 -5.56 -14.87 9.94
CA ILE A 113 -6.91 -14.79 10.49
C ILE A 113 -7.13 -13.46 11.21
N ASN A 114 -6.15 -12.99 11.99
CA ASN A 114 -6.23 -11.73 12.71
C ASN A 114 -6.28 -10.54 11.73
N LEU A 115 -5.48 -10.57 10.68
CA LEU A 115 -5.48 -9.54 9.65
C LEU A 115 -6.81 -9.49 8.91
N PHE A 116 -7.35 -10.63 8.48
CA PHE A 116 -8.66 -10.70 7.83
C PHE A 116 -9.77 -10.15 8.73
N ASN A 117 -9.85 -10.60 9.97
CA ASN A 117 -10.86 -10.14 10.91
C ASN A 117 -10.74 -8.64 11.23
N GLY A 118 -9.51 -8.13 11.34
CA GLY A 118 -9.24 -6.70 11.52
C GLY A 118 -9.70 -5.88 10.31
N TYR A 119 -9.39 -6.35 9.11
CA TYR A 119 -9.82 -5.73 7.86
C TYR A 119 -11.34 -5.69 7.71
N MET A 120 -12.02 -6.79 8.01
CA MET A 120 -13.48 -6.86 7.96
C MET A 120 -14.16 -5.90 8.96
N ARG A 121 -13.57 -5.71 10.15
CA ARG A 121 -14.04 -4.68 11.11
C ARG A 121 -13.84 -3.28 10.55
N TYR A 122 -12.65 -2.98 10.03
CA TYR A 122 -12.34 -1.70 9.41
C TYR A 122 -13.32 -1.34 8.28
N LEU A 123 -13.62 -2.29 7.38
CA LEU A 123 -14.59 -2.08 6.31
C LEU A 123 -16.01 -1.77 6.84
N LYS A 124 -16.44 -2.45 7.90
CA LYS A 124 -17.74 -2.16 8.55
C LYS A 124 -17.78 -0.74 9.11
N GLU A 125 -16.72 -0.32 9.76
CA GLU A 125 -16.60 1.04 10.32
C GLU A 125 -16.61 2.11 9.22
N LEU A 126 -15.88 1.90 8.12
CA LEU A 126 -15.90 2.80 6.97
C LEU A 126 -17.30 2.94 6.37
N LYS A 127 -18.00 1.82 6.19
CA LYS A 127 -19.39 1.83 5.69
C LYS A 127 -20.33 2.59 6.63
N TYR A 128 -20.13 2.46 7.93
CA TYR A 128 -20.92 3.20 8.92
C TYR A 128 -20.64 4.71 8.86
N ARG A 129 -19.38 5.12 8.87
CA ARG A 129 -18.96 6.53 8.76
C ARG A 129 -19.50 7.20 7.51
N ASN A 130 -19.47 6.50 6.36
CA ASN A 130 -19.97 7.04 5.10
C ASN A 130 -21.51 7.17 5.05
N LYS A 131 -22.24 6.37 5.84
CA LYS A 131 -23.70 6.50 5.97
C LYS A 131 -24.12 7.67 6.87
N THR A 132 -23.30 7.99 7.86
CA THR A 132 -23.61 9.08 8.83
C THR A 132 -23.18 10.47 8.33
N ARG A 133 -22.43 10.53 7.22
CA ARG A 133 -22.01 11.80 6.58
C ARG A 133 -22.95 12.28 5.46
N LYS A 134 -24.00 11.52 5.16
CA LYS A 134 -25.09 11.90 4.24
C LYS A 134 -26.30 12.38 5.01
#